data_e235ed61adbd0da94788da5b424a9fc2
#
_entry.id   e235ed61adbd0da94788da5b424a9fc2
#
_cell.length_a   1.000
_cell.length_b   1.000
_cell.length_c   1.000
_cell.angle_alpha   90.00
_cell.angle_beta   90.00
_cell.angle_gamma   90.00
#
_symmetry.space_group_name_H-M   'P 1'
#
loop_
_entity.id
_entity.type
_entity.pdbx_description
1 polymer ?
#
loop_
_entity_poly.entity_id
_entity_poly.type
_entity_poly.pdbx_seq_one_letter_code
_entity_poly.pdbx_strand_id
1 'polypeptide(L)'
;TPDDKYYLGEAPELKGFWVAAGYNSIGIVSSGGAGMALAQWIDQGSPPFDLWDVDIRRAQPFQRNRLYLRDRVKESLGLLYADHFPYRQVETSRGIRRSPLHEHLKKENAVFGELAGWERANWFGIGNQEKKYIYDWKKQNWFENHRQEHLAIRNNVGLIDMSSFGKIRVEGPDALSFCQRICGNNVDIAIG
;
A
#
# COMPACT_ATOMS: atom_id res chain seq x y z
N THR A 1 11.79 -10.48 3.35
CA THR A 1 11.12 -9.21 3.65
C THR A 1 9.66 -9.43 4.00
N PRO A 2 9.02 -8.51 4.74
CA PRO A 2 7.64 -8.72 5.20
C PRO A 2 6.58 -8.46 4.12
N ASP A 3 6.95 -7.91 2.98
CA ASP A 3 6.08 -7.55 1.85
C ASP A 3 6.49 -8.26 0.55
N ASP A 4 7.38 -9.22 0.65
CA ASP A 4 7.92 -9.99 -0.46
C ASP A 4 8.66 -9.19 -1.56
N LYS A 5 8.97 -7.91 -1.28
CA LYS A 5 9.72 -7.03 -2.19
C LYS A 5 11.10 -6.74 -1.61
N TYR A 6 12.15 -6.77 -2.42
CA TYR A 6 13.51 -6.44 -1.98
C TYR A 6 13.66 -4.96 -1.61
N TYR A 7 14.71 -4.61 -0.89
CA TYR A 7 15.06 -3.22 -0.55
C TYR A 7 16.16 -2.71 -1.45
N LEU A 8 15.92 -1.56 -2.08
CA LEU A 8 16.86 -0.86 -2.95
C LEU A 8 16.88 0.63 -2.60
N GLY A 9 18.06 1.25 -2.59
CA GLY A 9 18.20 2.68 -2.44
C GLY A 9 18.98 3.12 -1.22
N GLU A 10 19.03 4.44 -0.99
CA GLU A 10 19.70 5.06 0.15
C GLU A 10 18.84 4.92 1.41
N ALA A 11 19.47 4.47 2.50
CA ALA A 11 18.80 4.37 3.80
C ALA A 11 18.46 5.79 4.31
N PRO A 12 17.20 6.05 4.68
CA PRO A 12 16.78 7.41 5.07
C PRO A 12 17.44 7.92 6.35
N GLU A 13 17.92 7.01 7.20
CA GLU A 13 18.58 7.33 8.48
C GLU A 13 20.08 7.58 8.35
N LEU A 14 20.71 7.21 7.22
CA LEU A 14 22.16 7.28 7.08
C LEU A 14 22.57 7.66 5.65
N LYS A 15 22.90 8.92 5.45
CA LYS A 15 23.35 9.43 4.16
C LYS A 15 24.61 8.70 3.67
N GLY A 16 24.61 8.32 2.40
CA GLY A 16 25.70 7.59 1.75
C GLY A 16 25.67 6.08 2.03
N PHE A 17 24.71 5.58 2.80
CA PHE A 17 24.53 4.14 3.03
C PHE A 17 23.47 3.59 2.08
N TRP A 18 23.91 2.81 1.13
CA TRP A 18 23.08 2.25 0.07
C TRP A 18 22.79 0.77 0.30
N VAL A 19 21.57 0.37 0.04
CA VAL A 19 21.06 -0.97 0.29
C VAL A 19 20.59 -1.61 -1.02
N ALA A 20 20.95 -2.87 -1.23
CA ALA A 20 20.42 -3.75 -2.26
C ALA A 20 20.32 -5.16 -1.63
N ALA A 21 19.19 -5.48 -1.02
CA ALA A 21 19.06 -6.67 -0.17
C ALA A 21 17.63 -7.22 -0.12
N GLY A 22 17.50 -8.48 0.34
CA GLY A 22 16.21 -9.09 0.60
C GLY A 22 15.47 -9.54 -0.66
N TYR A 23 16.17 -10.05 -1.65
CA TYR A 23 15.61 -10.38 -2.97
C TYR A 23 14.68 -11.61 -3.01
N ASN A 24 14.44 -12.28 -1.89
CA ASN A 24 13.40 -13.32 -1.76
C ASN A 24 13.41 -14.34 -2.93
N SER A 25 14.57 -14.98 -3.19
CA SER A 25 14.81 -15.97 -4.26
C SER A 25 14.88 -15.42 -5.70
N ILE A 26 14.65 -14.13 -5.95
CA ILE A 26 14.75 -13.54 -7.30
C ILE A 26 16.03 -12.73 -7.52
N GLY A 27 17.05 -12.90 -6.66
CA GLY A 27 18.28 -12.10 -6.69
C GLY A 27 19.07 -12.22 -8.00
N ILE A 28 19.17 -13.41 -8.56
CA ILE A 28 19.92 -13.64 -9.81
C ILE A 28 19.26 -12.88 -10.97
N VAL A 29 17.96 -13.02 -11.13
CA VAL A 29 17.22 -12.38 -12.24
C VAL A 29 17.14 -10.86 -12.07
N SER A 30 17.11 -10.37 -10.82
CA SER A 30 16.96 -8.93 -10.54
C SER A 30 18.29 -8.18 -10.45
N SER A 31 19.43 -8.88 -10.29
CA SER A 31 20.72 -8.27 -9.96
C SER A 31 21.20 -7.24 -10.99
N GLY A 32 21.08 -7.54 -12.28
CA GLY A 32 21.51 -6.64 -13.35
C GLY A 32 20.74 -5.33 -13.36
N GLY A 33 19.40 -5.42 -13.35
CA GLY A 33 18.52 -4.24 -13.34
C GLY A 33 18.62 -3.42 -12.05
N ALA A 34 18.66 -4.08 -10.89
CA ALA A 34 18.81 -3.42 -9.60
C ALA A 34 20.17 -2.73 -9.47
N GLY A 35 21.26 -3.38 -9.93
CA GLY A 35 22.60 -2.80 -9.92
C GLY A 35 22.70 -1.58 -10.84
N MET A 36 22.15 -1.64 -12.03
CA MET A 36 22.10 -0.51 -12.97
C MET A 36 21.30 0.66 -12.38
N ALA A 37 20.10 0.40 -11.88
CA ALA A 37 19.27 1.44 -11.31
C ALA A 37 19.91 2.10 -10.08
N LEU A 38 20.55 1.29 -9.21
CA LEU A 38 21.23 1.81 -8.03
C LEU A 38 22.48 2.65 -8.40
N ALA A 39 23.25 2.21 -9.38
CA ALA A 39 24.42 2.95 -9.86
C ALA A 39 24.01 4.33 -10.44
N GLN A 40 22.97 4.38 -11.26
CA GLN A 40 22.41 5.63 -11.78
C GLN A 40 21.84 6.52 -10.65
N TRP A 41 21.18 5.95 -9.69
CA TRP A 41 20.66 6.70 -8.54
C TRP A 41 21.78 7.33 -7.71
N ILE A 42 22.86 6.60 -7.46
CA ILE A 42 24.04 7.11 -6.74
C ILE A 42 24.67 8.29 -7.50
N ASP A 43 24.81 8.15 -8.81
CA ASP A 43 25.43 9.16 -9.68
C ASP A 43 24.57 10.42 -9.82
N GLN A 44 23.25 10.25 -10.00
CA GLN A 44 22.31 11.32 -10.29
C GLN A 44 21.65 11.94 -9.05
N GLY A 45 21.77 11.31 -7.88
CA GLY A 45 21.14 11.73 -6.62
C GLY A 45 19.62 11.47 -6.54
N SER A 46 19.05 10.83 -7.58
CA SER A 46 17.63 10.45 -7.63
C SER A 46 17.44 9.15 -8.41
N PRO A 47 16.36 8.37 -8.12
CA PRO A 47 16.11 7.15 -8.86
C PRO A 47 15.84 7.47 -10.34
N PRO A 48 16.34 6.64 -11.28
CA PRO A 48 16.23 6.89 -12.72
C PRO A 48 14.80 6.71 -13.27
N PHE A 49 13.94 6.03 -12.53
CA PHE A 49 12.53 5.80 -12.82
C PHE A 49 11.78 5.45 -11.52
N ASP A 50 10.49 5.19 -11.58
CA ASP A 50 9.70 4.82 -10.40
C ASP A 50 10.16 3.46 -9.83
N LEU A 51 10.79 3.52 -8.66
CA LEU A 51 11.25 2.37 -7.87
C LEU A 51 10.48 2.22 -6.55
N TRP A 52 9.33 2.91 -6.39
CA TRP A 52 8.60 2.94 -5.12
C TRP A 52 8.37 1.56 -4.51
N ASP A 53 8.04 0.58 -5.32
CA ASP A 53 7.76 -0.79 -4.87
C ASP A 53 8.96 -1.48 -4.19
N VAL A 54 10.17 -1.07 -4.50
CA VAL A 54 11.41 -1.65 -3.95
C VAL A 54 12.26 -0.63 -3.17
N ASP A 55 11.89 0.64 -3.20
CA ASP A 55 12.57 1.70 -2.46
C ASP A 55 12.58 1.40 -0.96
N ILE A 56 13.76 1.43 -0.32
CA ILE A 56 13.91 1.16 1.11
C ILE A 56 13.07 2.12 1.97
N ARG A 57 12.78 3.33 1.49
CA ARG A 57 11.95 4.34 2.18
C ARG A 57 10.50 3.89 2.41
N ARG A 58 10.04 2.84 1.70
CA ARG A 58 8.71 2.24 1.95
C ARG A 58 8.64 1.49 3.28
N ALA A 59 9.80 1.13 3.86
CA ALA A 59 9.84 0.44 5.14
C ALA A 59 9.31 1.33 6.26
N GLN A 60 8.43 0.77 7.09
CA GLN A 60 7.78 1.51 8.18
C GLN A 60 8.38 1.11 9.53
N PRO A 61 8.45 2.03 10.51
CA PRO A 61 9.05 1.75 11.82
C PRO A 61 8.46 0.54 12.55
N PHE A 62 7.16 0.23 12.41
CA PHE A 62 6.53 -0.92 13.03
C PHE A 62 7.07 -2.26 12.49
N GLN A 63 7.56 -2.29 11.26
CA GLN A 63 8.07 -3.50 10.61
C GLN A 63 9.37 -4.03 11.24
N ARG A 64 10.07 -3.25 12.07
CA ARG A 64 11.22 -3.74 12.86
C ARG A 64 10.84 -4.60 14.07
N ASN A 65 9.54 -4.69 14.40
CA ASN A 65 9.08 -5.54 15.50
C ASN A 65 9.35 -7.02 15.17
N ARG A 66 10.03 -7.73 16.08
CA ARG A 66 10.45 -9.13 15.87
C ARG A 66 9.28 -10.10 15.72
N LEU A 67 8.18 -9.89 16.46
CA LEU A 67 6.99 -10.74 16.35
C LEU A 67 6.29 -10.53 15.01
N TYR A 68 6.15 -9.25 14.61
CA TYR A 68 5.64 -8.91 13.29
C TYR A 68 6.46 -9.58 12.18
N LEU A 69 7.78 -9.41 12.19
CA LEU A 69 8.67 -9.98 11.19
C LEU A 69 8.60 -11.50 11.14
N ARG A 70 8.61 -12.16 12.31
CA ARG A 70 8.55 -13.62 12.40
C ARG A 70 7.31 -14.18 11.70
N ASP A 71 6.16 -13.58 11.96
CA ASP A 71 4.88 -14.10 11.46
C ASP A 71 4.62 -13.68 10.01
N ARG A 72 4.87 -12.41 9.68
CA ARG A 72 4.66 -11.88 8.34
C ARG A 72 5.65 -12.44 7.30
N VAL A 73 6.92 -12.61 7.65
CA VAL A 73 7.92 -13.17 6.72
C VAL A 73 7.62 -14.63 6.38
N LYS A 74 7.10 -15.41 7.33
CA LYS A 74 6.66 -16.79 7.05
C LYS A 74 5.52 -16.82 6.05
N GLU A 75 4.53 -15.95 6.24
CA GLU A 75 3.41 -15.82 5.31
C GLU A 75 3.88 -15.35 3.93
N SER A 76 4.64 -14.27 3.85
CA SER A 76 5.14 -13.71 2.59
C SER A 76 5.95 -14.74 1.81
N LEU A 77 6.85 -15.50 2.48
CA LEU A 77 7.62 -16.54 1.83
C LEU A 77 6.75 -17.67 1.29
N GLY A 78 5.70 -18.05 2.02
CA GLY A 78 4.72 -19.04 1.56
C GLY A 78 3.92 -18.54 0.36
N LEU A 79 3.55 -17.27 0.38
CA LEU A 79 2.79 -16.64 -0.71
C LEU A 79 3.59 -16.49 -2.00
N LEU A 80 4.92 -16.38 -1.94
CA LEU A 80 5.78 -16.28 -3.12
C LEU A 80 5.57 -17.44 -4.11
N TYR A 81 5.27 -18.62 -3.61
CA TYR A 81 5.08 -19.85 -4.41
C TYR A 81 3.63 -20.34 -4.45
N ALA A 82 2.69 -19.58 -3.88
CA ALA A 82 1.27 -19.91 -3.88
C ALA A 82 0.55 -19.33 -5.11
N ASP A 83 -0.71 -19.69 -5.31
CA ASP A 83 -1.56 -19.05 -6.32
C ASP A 83 -1.72 -17.55 -6.00
N HIS A 84 -1.41 -16.72 -6.97
CA HIS A 84 -1.47 -15.26 -6.84
C HIS A 84 -2.85 -14.74 -7.25
N PHE A 85 -3.86 -15.05 -6.46
CA PHE A 85 -5.20 -14.52 -6.69
C PHE A 85 -5.21 -13.00 -6.65
N PRO A 86 -5.97 -12.35 -7.53
CA PRO A 86 -6.16 -10.90 -7.48
C PRO A 86 -6.68 -10.43 -6.12
N TYR A 87 -6.14 -9.32 -5.63
CA TYR A 87 -6.53 -8.69 -4.35
C TYR A 87 -6.29 -9.54 -3.10
N ARG A 88 -5.43 -10.55 -3.19
CA ARG A 88 -5.08 -11.38 -2.04
C ARG A 88 -4.58 -10.52 -0.88
N GLN A 89 -5.12 -10.79 0.30
CA GLN A 89 -4.79 -10.09 1.52
C GLN A 89 -3.87 -10.92 2.40
N VAL A 90 -3.01 -10.24 3.19
CA VAL A 90 -2.24 -10.89 4.24
C VAL A 90 -3.14 -11.19 5.43
N GLU A 91 -2.84 -12.28 6.13
CA GLU A 91 -3.64 -12.77 7.27
C GLU A 91 -2.93 -12.58 8.61
N THR A 92 -1.59 -12.64 8.62
CA THR A 92 -0.79 -12.49 9.85
C THR A 92 -0.54 -11.04 10.21
N SER A 93 -0.24 -10.79 11.48
CA SER A 93 0.16 -9.47 12.00
C SER A 93 -0.77 -8.33 11.57
N ARG A 94 -2.07 -8.59 11.67
CA ARG A 94 -3.13 -7.63 11.35
C ARG A 94 -3.37 -6.62 12.48
N GLY A 95 -4.06 -5.53 12.16
CA GLY A 95 -4.50 -4.55 13.14
C GLY A 95 -3.41 -3.62 13.66
N ILE A 96 -2.28 -3.48 12.96
CA ILE A 96 -1.14 -2.65 13.37
C ILE A 96 -1.50 -1.17 13.39
N ARG A 97 -2.15 -0.68 12.32
CA ARG A 97 -2.59 0.71 12.19
C ARG A 97 -4.07 0.72 11.86
N ARG A 98 -4.84 1.48 12.64
CA ARG A 98 -6.30 1.59 12.48
C ARG A 98 -6.69 3.04 12.38
N SER A 99 -7.68 3.33 11.55
CA SER A 99 -8.30 4.65 11.51
C SER A 99 -9.18 4.88 12.74
N PRO A 100 -9.49 6.12 13.09
CA PRO A 100 -10.47 6.42 14.14
C PRO A 100 -11.84 5.81 13.88
N LEU A 101 -12.18 5.53 12.61
CA LEU A 101 -13.44 4.95 12.19
C LEU A 101 -13.46 3.42 12.19
N HIS A 102 -12.32 2.76 12.44
CA HIS A 102 -12.16 1.30 12.30
C HIS A 102 -13.26 0.50 13.01
N GLU A 103 -13.52 0.77 14.29
CA GLU A 103 -14.51 0.03 15.07
C GLU A 103 -15.95 0.34 14.62
N HIS A 104 -16.19 1.54 14.09
CA HIS A 104 -17.47 1.89 13.49
C HIS A 104 -17.69 1.11 12.19
N LEU A 105 -16.74 1.13 11.29
CA LEU A 105 -16.79 0.38 10.02
C LEU A 105 -16.95 -1.13 10.26
N LYS A 106 -16.30 -1.66 11.30
CA LYS A 106 -16.44 -3.07 11.69
C LYS A 106 -17.89 -3.41 12.10
N LYS A 107 -18.58 -2.50 12.79
CA LYS A 107 -20.01 -2.67 13.14
C LYS A 107 -20.90 -2.66 11.91
N GLU A 108 -20.51 -1.90 10.87
CA GLU A 108 -21.18 -1.85 9.56
C GLU A 108 -20.79 -3.02 8.65
N ASN A 109 -20.23 -4.09 9.20
CA ASN A 109 -19.84 -5.30 8.50
C ASN A 109 -18.66 -5.13 7.51
N ALA A 110 -17.78 -4.15 7.72
CA ALA A 110 -16.58 -4.01 6.91
C ALA A 110 -15.69 -5.26 6.97
N VAL A 111 -15.19 -5.66 5.82
CA VAL A 111 -14.13 -6.65 5.67
C VAL A 111 -12.85 -5.91 5.30
N PHE A 112 -11.85 -6.01 6.17
CA PHE A 112 -10.64 -5.21 6.06
C PHE A 112 -9.56 -5.92 5.25
N GLY A 113 -8.81 -5.13 4.48
CA GLY A 113 -7.52 -5.48 3.92
C GLY A 113 -6.41 -4.65 4.57
N GLU A 114 -5.18 -5.06 4.38
CA GLU A 114 -4.02 -4.35 4.92
C GLU A 114 -3.20 -3.71 3.80
N LEU A 115 -2.84 -2.44 3.98
CA LEU A 115 -1.87 -1.75 3.14
C LEU A 115 -0.95 -0.89 4.00
N ALA A 116 0.36 -1.15 3.94
CA ALA A 116 1.38 -0.47 4.76
C ALA A 116 1.03 -0.44 6.26
N GLY A 117 0.49 -1.54 6.76
CA GLY A 117 0.03 -1.72 8.14
C GLY A 117 -1.35 -1.16 8.45
N TRP A 118 -1.95 -0.37 7.56
CA TRP A 118 -3.29 0.17 7.75
C TRP A 118 -4.37 -0.86 7.44
N GLU A 119 -5.30 -1.03 8.39
CA GLU A 119 -6.57 -1.72 8.16
C GLU A 119 -7.49 -0.79 7.36
N ARG A 120 -7.84 -1.18 6.14
CA ARG A 120 -8.74 -0.44 5.26
C ARG A 120 -9.96 -1.29 4.94
N ALA A 121 -11.15 -0.72 5.07
CA ALA A 121 -12.37 -1.38 4.64
C ALA A 121 -12.34 -1.55 3.12
N ASN A 122 -12.27 -2.80 2.65
CA ASN A 122 -12.24 -3.11 1.22
C ASN A 122 -13.64 -3.39 0.67
N TRP A 123 -14.52 -3.95 1.46
CA TRP A 123 -15.91 -4.19 1.11
C TRP A 123 -16.76 -4.39 2.36
N PHE A 124 -18.08 -4.36 2.24
CA PHE A 124 -19.01 -4.52 3.35
C PHE A 124 -19.91 -5.73 3.13
N GLY A 125 -20.00 -6.60 4.14
CA GLY A 125 -20.85 -7.78 4.11
C GLY A 125 -22.35 -7.43 4.12
N ILE A 126 -23.14 -8.15 3.33
CA ILE A 126 -24.59 -7.96 3.23
C ILE A 126 -25.29 -9.06 4.06
N GLY A 127 -26.14 -8.67 4.99
CA GLY A 127 -26.88 -9.60 5.84
C GLY A 127 -25.94 -10.55 6.61
N ASN A 128 -26.18 -11.85 6.49
CA ASN A 128 -25.40 -12.88 7.17
C ASN A 128 -24.22 -13.42 6.36
N GLN A 129 -23.78 -12.69 5.35
CA GLN A 129 -22.62 -13.09 4.52
C GLN A 129 -21.38 -13.29 5.39
N GLU A 130 -20.62 -14.34 5.11
CA GLU A 130 -19.35 -14.61 5.78
C GLU A 130 -18.33 -13.51 5.48
N LYS A 131 -17.76 -12.90 6.52
CA LYS A 131 -16.84 -11.75 6.45
C LYS A 131 -15.41 -12.20 6.24
N LYS A 132 -15.16 -12.95 5.18
CA LYS A 132 -13.83 -13.39 4.77
C LYS A 132 -13.64 -13.32 3.27
N TYR A 133 -12.39 -13.28 2.84
CA TYR A 133 -12.03 -13.36 1.43
C TYR A 133 -12.12 -14.82 0.96
N ILE A 134 -12.93 -15.05 -0.08
CA ILE A 134 -12.96 -16.31 -0.84
C ILE A 134 -12.50 -15.94 -2.24
N TYR A 135 -11.28 -16.40 -2.57
CA TYR A 135 -10.63 -16.05 -3.83
C TYR A 135 -11.09 -16.96 -4.95
N ASP A 136 -11.30 -16.39 -6.12
CA ASP A 136 -11.65 -17.09 -7.34
C ASP A 136 -11.08 -16.33 -8.55
N TRP A 137 -10.71 -17.05 -9.59
CA TRP A 137 -10.19 -16.45 -10.82
C TRP A 137 -11.26 -15.73 -11.66
N LYS A 138 -12.53 -16.05 -11.45
CA LYS A 138 -13.68 -15.44 -12.15
C LYS A 138 -14.35 -14.37 -11.31
N LYS A 139 -15.11 -14.76 -10.29
CA LYS A 139 -15.84 -13.86 -9.40
C LYS A 139 -15.55 -14.21 -7.95
N GLN A 140 -14.97 -13.29 -7.23
CA GLN A 140 -14.78 -13.39 -5.80
C GLN A 140 -16.11 -13.22 -5.06
N ASN A 141 -16.20 -13.70 -3.82
CA ASN A 141 -17.43 -13.63 -3.03
C ASN A 141 -17.91 -12.21 -2.71
N TRP A 142 -17.07 -11.21 -2.85
CA TRP A 142 -17.41 -9.78 -2.63
C TRP A 142 -17.78 -9.02 -3.92
N PHE A 143 -17.84 -9.67 -5.06
CA PHE A 143 -18.13 -9.00 -6.33
C PHE A 143 -19.47 -8.26 -6.32
N GLU A 144 -20.52 -8.89 -5.78
CA GLU A 144 -21.85 -8.30 -5.71
C GLU A 144 -21.89 -7.11 -4.73
N ASN A 145 -21.14 -7.19 -3.62
CA ASN A 145 -20.99 -6.10 -2.67
C ASN A 145 -20.40 -4.88 -3.35
N HIS A 146 -19.27 -5.03 -4.05
CA HIS A 146 -18.64 -3.96 -4.84
C HIS A 146 -19.59 -3.39 -5.89
N ARG A 147 -20.35 -4.23 -6.59
CA ARG A 147 -21.33 -3.76 -7.58
C ARG A 147 -22.36 -2.83 -6.94
N GLN A 148 -22.91 -3.22 -5.80
CA GLN A 148 -23.91 -2.40 -5.09
C GLN A 148 -23.30 -1.09 -4.56
N GLU A 149 -22.09 -1.12 -4.00
CA GLU A 149 -21.40 0.08 -3.53
C GLU A 149 -21.14 1.05 -4.68
N HIS A 150 -20.67 0.57 -5.85
CA HIS A 150 -20.50 1.40 -7.04
C HIS A 150 -21.80 2.03 -7.52
N LEU A 151 -22.88 1.28 -7.56
CA LEU A 151 -24.20 1.80 -7.95
C LEU A 151 -24.71 2.83 -6.93
N ALA A 152 -24.49 2.61 -5.64
CA ALA A 152 -24.87 3.56 -4.60
C ALA A 152 -24.13 4.89 -4.75
N ILE A 153 -22.82 4.86 -4.98
CA ILE A 153 -22.02 6.08 -5.20
C ILE A 153 -22.45 6.79 -6.49
N ARG A 154 -22.78 6.04 -7.56
CA ARG A 154 -23.22 6.62 -8.84
C ARG A 154 -24.59 7.29 -8.78
N ASN A 155 -25.52 6.70 -8.03
CA ASN A 155 -26.93 7.12 -8.02
C ASN A 155 -27.33 7.91 -6.76
N ASN A 156 -26.51 7.87 -5.72
CA ASN A 156 -26.76 8.47 -4.41
C ASN A 156 -25.48 9.12 -3.87
N VAL A 157 -25.18 8.90 -2.59
CA VAL A 157 -24.01 9.44 -1.89
C VAL A 157 -23.17 8.29 -1.30
N GLY A 158 -21.87 8.46 -1.28
CA GLY A 158 -20.93 7.55 -0.63
C GLY A 158 -20.07 8.26 0.42
N LEU A 159 -19.73 7.53 1.49
CA LEU A 159 -18.76 7.95 2.50
C LEU A 159 -17.55 7.03 2.45
N ILE A 160 -16.35 7.60 2.31
CA ILE A 160 -15.11 6.84 2.16
C ILE A 160 -14.14 7.25 3.27
N ASP A 161 -13.63 6.27 4.04
CA ASP A 161 -12.58 6.52 5.03
C ASP A 161 -11.23 6.71 4.36
N MET A 162 -10.80 7.97 4.26
CA MET A 162 -9.52 8.38 3.70
C MET A 162 -8.43 8.60 4.76
N SER A 163 -8.65 8.16 6.02
CA SER A 163 -7.71 8.42 7.14
C SER A 163 -6.32 7.85 6.91
N SER A 164 -6.20 6.75 6.15
CA SER A 164 -4.91 6.10 5.84
C SER A 164 -4.11 6.80 4.75
N PHE A 165 -4.70 7.74 4.02
CA PHE A 165 -4.00 8.50 2.98
C PHE A 165 -3.12 9.60 3.58
N GLY A 166 -2.04 9.95 2.91
CA GLY A 166 -1.21 11.10 3.27
C GLY A 166 -1.96 12.42 3.14
N LYS A 167 -1.78 13.31 4.10
CA LYS A 167 -2.25 14.69 4.04
C LYS A 167 -1.05 15.60 3.97
N ILE A 168 -0.92 16.35 2.89
CA ILE A 168 0.18 17.28 2.65
C ILE A 168 -0.39 18.68 2.63
N ARG A 169 0.14 19.56 3.47
CA ARG A 169 -0.20 20.96 3.50
C ARG A 169 0.91 21.76 2.80
N VAL A 170 0.53 22.56 1.83
CA VAL A 170 1.43 23.45 1.10
C VAL A 170 1.06 24.87 1.46
N GLU A 171 2.00 25.64 2.01
CA GLU A 171 1.77 27.00 2.48
C GLU A 171 2.86 27.94 1.98
N GLY A 172 2.52 29.21 1.84
CA GLY A 172 3.42 30.28 1.43
C GLY A 172 2.88 31.06 0.23
N PRO A 173 3.51 32.21 -0.10
CA PRO A 173 3.06 33.07 -1.20
C PRO A 173 3.06 32.36 -2.55
N ASP A 174 3.94 31.39 -2.75
CA ASP A 174 4.09 30.64 -4.00
C ASP A 174 3.34 29.29 -4.00
N ALA A 175 2.53 28.99 -2.97
CA ALA A 175 1.86 27.69 -2.83
C ALA A 175 0.97 27.35 -4.05
N LEU A 176 0.21 28.33 -4.55
CA LEU A 176 -0.64 28.14 -5.72
C LEU A 176 0.20 27.89 -6.98
N SER A 177 1.20 28.73 -7.25
CA SER A 177 2.04 28.58 -8.43
C SER A 177 2.82 27.26 -8.41
N PHE A 178 3.31 26.85 -7.25
CA PHE A 178 3.94 25.55 -7.06
C PHE A 178 2.98 24.39 -7.35
N CYS A 179 1.78 24.41 -6.77
CA CYS A 179 0.78 23.37 -7.01
C CYS A 179 0.32 23.33 -8.47
N GLN A 180 0.13 24.48 -9.13
CA GLN A 180 -0.19 24.56 -10.57
C GLN A 180 0.91 23.95 -11.44
N ARG A 181 2.16 24.02 -11.02
CA ARG A 181 3.30 23.44 -11.75
C ARG A 181 3.38 21.92 -11.64
N ILE A 182 3.05 21.36 -10.47
CA ILE A 182 3.27 19.94 -10.18
C ILE A 182 2.01 19.07 -10.32
N CYS A 183 0.81 19.67 -10.24
CA CYS A 183 -0.44 18.93 -10.38
C CYS A 183 -0.87 18.86 -11.86
N GLY A 184 -1.45 17.73 -12.23
CA GLY A 184 -1.96 17.50 -13.59
C GLY A 184 -3.27 18.22 -13.90
N ASN A 185 -3.93 18.81 -12.90
CA ASN A 185 -5.18 19.56 -13.04
C ASN A 185 -5.02 20.98 -12.54
N ASN A 186 -5.93 21.86 -12.97
CA ASN A 186 -6.06 23.19 -12.38
C ASN A 186 -6.44 23.09 -10.89
N VAL A 187 -5.62 23.63 -10.00
CA VAL A 187 -5.86 23.70 -8.56
C VAL A 187 -6.37 25.05 -8.09
N ASP A 188 -6.41 26.05 -8.98
CA ASP A 188 -7.01 27.37 -8.74
C ASP A 188 -8.52 27.30 -9.00
N ILE A 189 -9.21 26.69 -8.07
CA ILE A 189 -10.67 26.47 -8.12
C ILE A 189 -11.31 27.02 -6.85
N ALA A 190 -12.60 27.31 -6.93
CA ALA A 190 -13.38 27.72 -5.77
C ALA A 190 -13.35 26.65 -4.67
N ILE A 191 -13.30 27.08 -3.42
CA ILE A 191 -13.36 26.19 -2.26
C ILE A 191 -14.81 25.71 -2.11
N GLY A 192 -15.00 24.36 -2.03
CA GLY A 192 -16.32 23.77 -1.81
C GLY A 192 -16.54 22.45 -2.51
#